data_40f5bdec6ee76ab59ab983f7bf8b2c22
#
_entry.id   40f5bdec6ee76ab59ab983f7bf8b2c22
#
_cell.length_a   1.000
_cell.length_b   1.000
_cell.length_c   1.000
_cell.angle_alpha   90.00
_cell.angle_beta   90.00
_cell.angle_gamma   90.00
#
_symmetry.space_group_name_H-M   'P 1'
#
loop_
_entity.id
_entity.type
_entity.pdbx_description
1 polymer ?
#
loop_
_entity_poly.entity_id
_entity_poly.type
_entity_poly.pdbx_seq_one_letter_code
_entity_poly.pdbx_strand_id
1 'polypeptide(L)'
;MLNDIDLKKLPSPCYLVDERLLKKNLERLNYVQKETGANIILATKAFSMYSTFPLIGKYLKGVTSSSLFEARLGYEEMGKQVHIYSPAYREDEFDEIMKYCDHIIFNSFNQWRLYKDKVKKYKNKKIECGIRINPEYSEIETDIYNPCFENSRMGVSLENFKSEDLYGIDGLHFHTMCEQNSDTLARTIKVVDKNFGKYIKKMKWLNFGGGHHITREDYDINTLIETILYMKNKYEIDIYLEPGEAVALNSGFLVCTVLDIIKNGMNIAIVDTSAACHMPDVLEMPYRPHIINSGMSNQYEYAYRLGAPTCLAGDIIGDYSFKEPLKVGDKLVFCDMAIYSMVKNNTFNGVNLPAIVKYSNEKGVEIIKKFGYEDFKSRL
;
A
#
# COMPACT_ATOMS: atom_id res chain seq x y z
N MET A 1 12.19 18.98 -7.16
CA MET A 1 10.99 18.14 -7.12
C MET A 1 9.70 18.98 -7.09
N LEU A 2 9.55 19.91 -6.14
CA LEU A 2 8.33 20.73 -5.98
C LEU A 2 8.49 22.21 -6.40
N ASN A 3 9.43 22.50 -7.28
CA ASN A 3 9.78 23.89 -7.65
C ASN A 3 8.62 24.68 -8.29
N ASP A 4 7.65 23.96 -8.87
CA ASP A 4 6.49 24.55 -9.53
C ASP A 4 5.30 24.77 -8.58
N ILE A 5 5.46 24.42 -7.28
CA ILE A 5 4.38 24.46 -6.29
C ILE A 5 4.70 25.51 -5.22
N ASP A 6 3.85 26.52 -5.10
CA ASP A 6 3.95 27.49 -4.02
C ASP A 6 3.42 26.86 -2.70
N LEU A 7 4.36 26.33 -1.90
CA LEU A 7 4.05 25.67 -0.64
C LEU A 7 3.29 26.55 0.36
N LYS A 8 3.43 27.88 0.27
CA LYS A 8 2.74 28.83 1.18
C LYS A 8 1.23 28.86 0.94
N LYS A 9 0.80 28.51 -0.29
CA LYS A 9 -0.63 28.45 -0.66
C LYS A 9 -1.31 27.13 -0.31
N LEU A 10 -0.53 26.11 0.08
CA LEU A 10 -1.09 24.83 0.47
C LEU A 10 -1.73 24.89 1.87
N PRO A 11 -2.86 24.19 2.09
CA PRO A 11 -3.35 23.98 3.44
C PRO A 11 -2.30 23.23 4.26
N SER A 12 -2.33 23.39 5.58
CA SER A 12 -1.40 22.73 6.49
C SER A 12 -2.14 22.17 7.71
N PRO A 13 -1.86 20.91 8.07
CA PRO A 13 -1.07 19.95 7.30
C PRO A 13 -1.81 19.44 6.06
N CYS A 14 -1.07 18.94 5.04
CA CYS A 14 -1.70 18.29 3.90
C CYS A 14 -0.84 17.17 3.30
N TYR A 15 -1.50 16.11 2.83
CA TYR A 15 -0.89 15.15 1.91
C TYR A 15 -0.99 15.71 0.48
N LEU A 16 0.13 15.84 -0.18
CA LEU A 16 0.24 16.30 -1.56
C LEU A 16 0.71 15.15 -2.44
N VAL A 17 -0.10 14.73 -3.40
CA VAL A 17 0.30 13.73 -4.41
C VAL A 17 0.58 14.42 -5.73
N ASP A 18 1.77 14.19 -6.28
CA ASP A 18 2.20 14.68 -7.59
C ASP A 18 1.89 13.63 -8.66
N GLU A 19 0.88 13.89 -9.50
CA GLU A 19 0.47 12.97 -10.57
C GLU A 19 1.57 12.75 -11.62
N ARG A 20 2.54 13.64 -11.75
CA ARG A 20 3.67 13.47 -12.68
C ARG A 20 4.58 12.33 -12.22
N LEU A 21 4.86 12.28 -10.91
CA LEU A 21 5.67 11.23 -10.28
C LEU A 21 4.89 9.91 -10.24
N LEU A 22 3.61 9.97 -9.89
CA LEU A 22 2.71 8.82 -9.94
C LEU A 22 2.67 8.20 -11.35
N LYS A 23 2.55 9.02 -12.38
CA LYS A 23 2.54 8.57 -13.78
C LYS A 23 3.84 7.86 -14.17
N LYS A 24 4.99 8.34 -13.73
CA LYS A 24 6.29 7.68 -13.95
C LYS A 24 6.29 6.24 -13.39
N ASN A 25 5.78 6.06 -12.18
CA ASN A 25 5.65 4.74 -11.58
C ASN A 25 4.72 3.85 -12.40
N LEU A 26 3.56 4.38 -12.79
CA LEU A 26 2.57 3.67 -13.60
C LEU A 26 3.12 3.24 -14.98
N GLU A 27 3.91 4.07 -15.61
CA GLU A 27 4.58 3.75 -16.88
C GLU A 27 5.56 2.58 -16.72
N ARG A 28 6.32 2.55 -15.61
CA ARG A 28 7.23 1.44 -15.28
C ARG A 28 6.49 0.13 -15.02
N LEU A 29 5.40 0.19 -14.25
CA LEU A 29 4.53 -0.97 -14.01
C LEU A 29 3.88 -1.48 -15.31
N ASN A 30 3.41 -0.57 -16.15
CA ASN A 30 2.82 -0.91 -17.44
C ASN A 30 3.84 -1.51 -18.43
N TYR A 31 5.10 -1.12 -18.34
CA TYR A 31 6.18 -1.76 -19.10
C TYR A 31 6.27 -3.25 -18.75
N VAL A 32 6.28 -3.62 -17.47
CA VAL A 32 6.28 -5.03 -17.04
C VAL A 32 5.07 -5.77 -17.60
N GLN A 33 3.86 -5.17 -17.55
CA GLN A 33 2.66 -5.79 -18.13
C GLN A 33 2.79 -6.04 -19.64
N LYS A 34 3.36 -5.10 -20.37
CA LYS A 34 3.53 -5.23 -21.82
C LYS A 34 4.53 -6.34 -22.20
N GLU A 35 5.64 -6.44 -21.46
CA GLU A 35 6.68 -7.45 -21.72
C GLU A 35 6.23 -8.86 -21.36
N THR A 36 5.36 -9.01 -20.36
CA THR A 36 5.02 -10.33 -19.80
C THR A 36 3.59 -10.77 -20.07
N GLY A 37 2.70 -9.82 -20.37
CA GLY A 37 1.26 -10.06 -20.35
C GLY A 37 0.71 -10.41 -18.97
N ALA A 38 1.43 -10.07 -17.88
CA ALA A 38 0.91 -10.18 -16.53
C ALA A 38 -0.10 -9.07 -16.23
N ASN A 39 -0.94 -9.28 -15.23
CA ASN A 39 -1.92 -8.32 -14.75
C ASN A 39 -1.42 -7.68 -13.45
N ILE A 40 -1.20 -6.37 -13.46
CA ILE A 40 -0.83 -5.63 -12.26
C ILE A 40 -2.05 -4.86 -11.75
N ILE A 41 -2.36 -5.01 -10.46
CA ILE A 41 -3.48 -4.36 -9.77
C ILE A 41 -2.98 -3.62 -8.53
N LEU A 42 -3.60 -2.47 -8.22
CA LEU A 42 -3.22 -1.64 -7.09
C LEU A 42 -3.68 -2.26 -5.76
N ALA A 43 -2.81 -2.42 -4.77
CA ALA A 43 -3.20 -2.76 -3.40
C ALA A 43 -3.66 -1.51 -2.64
N THR A 44 -4.99 -1.40 -2.43
CA THR A 44 -5.62 -0.22 -1.82
C THR A 44 -5.21 0.01 -0.37
N LYS A 45 -4.84 -1.05 0.36
CA LYS A 45 -4.33 -0.95 1.74
C LYS A 45 -3.12 -0.02 1.89
N ALA A 46 -2.32 0.12 0.82
CA ALA A 46 -1.15 1.00 0.84
C ALA A 46 -1.48 2.41 0.33
N PHE A 47 -2.34 2.50 -0.69
CA PHE A 47 -2.70 3.75 -1.34
C PHE A 47 -4.14 3.73 -1.86
N SER A 48 -4.99 4.58 -1.31
CA SER A 48 -6.43 4.66 -1.61
C SER A 48 -6.91 6.06 -1.98
N MET A 49 -6.03 6.94 -2.46
CA MET A 49 -6.43 8.26 -2.95
C MET A 49 -7.23 8.13 -4.24
N TYR A 50 -8.54 7.87 -4.11
CA TYR A 50 -9.42 7.53 -5.22
C TYR A 50 -9.49 8.60 -6.32
N SER A 51 -9.25 9.88 -6.00
CA SER A 51 -9.17 10.94 -7.03
C SER A 51 -8.06 10.73 -8.07
N THR A 52 -7.10 9.82 -7.80
CA THR A 52 -6.07 9.39 -8.75
C THR A 52 -6.42 8.11 -9.51
N PHE A 53 -7.49 7.40 -9.13
CA PHE A 53 -7.89 6.14 -9.74
C PHE A 53 -8.19 6.24 -11.25
N PRO A 54 -8.78 7.34 -11.77
CA PRO A 54 -8.91 7.50 -13.20
C PRO A 54 -7.57 7.51 -13.97
N LEU A 55 -6.50 8.04 -13.36
CA LEU A 55 -5.15 7.97 -13.93
C LEU A 55 -4.59 6.54 -13.82
N ILE A 56 -4.67 5.94 -12.63
CA ILE A 56 -4.14 4.59 -12.36
C ILE A 56 -4.81 3.55 -13.26
N GLY A 57 -6.12 3.63 -13.44
CA GLY A 57 -6.91 2.71 -14.27
C GLY A 57 -6.59 2.78 -15.77
N LYS A 58 -5.87 3.81 -16.25
CA LYS A 58 -5.33 3.82 -17.63
C LYS A 58 -4.15 2.86 -17.81
N TYR A 59 -3.46 2.50 -16.73
CA TYR A 59 -2.24 1.70 -16.74
C TYR A 59 -2.44 0.32 -16.11
N LEU A 60 -3.14 0.25 -14.97
CA LEU A 60 -3.32 -0.98 -14.22
C LEU A 60 -4.66 -1.65 -14.52
N LYS A 61 -4.76 -2.96 -14.25
CA LYS A 61 -5.93 -3.79 -14.55
C LYS A 61 -7.05 -3.65 -13.53
N GLY A 62 -6.76 -3.15 -12.32
CA GLY A 62 -7.75 -3.01 -11.26
C GLY A 62 -7.13 -2.76 -9.91
N VAL A 63 -7.84 -3.20 -8.87
CA VAL A 63 -7.42 -3.10 -7.47
C VAL A 63 -7.48 -4.45 -6.76
N THR A 64 -6.67 -4.59 -5.69
CA THR A 64 -6.85 -5.62 -4.67
C THR A 64 -7.14 -4.97 -3.34
N SER A 65 -8.12 -5.50 -2.64
CA SER A 65 -8.73 -4.95 -1.44
C SER A 65 -8.58 -5.91 -0.27
N SER A 66 -8.63 -5.39 0.96
CA SER A 66 -8.56 -6.18 2.19
C SER A 66 -9.88 -6.21 2.96
N SER A 67 -10.87 -5.44 2.52
CA SER A 67 -12.18 -5.30 3.16
C SER A 67 -13.28 -4.94 2.16
N LEU A 68 -14.53 -5.04 2.61
CA LEU A 68 -15.70 -4.64 1.83
C LEU A 68 -15.61 -3.17 1.35
N PHE A 69 -15.19 -2.26 2.23
CA PHE A 69 -15.17 -0.84 1.88
C PHE A 69 -14.07 -0.49 0.87
N GLU A 70 -12.91 -1.13 0.98
CA GLU A 70 -11.88 -1.00 -0.05
C GLU A 70 -12.34 -1.58 -1.39
N ALA A 71 -13.00 -2.75 -1.39
CA ALA A 71 -13.54 -3.37 -2.60
C ALA A 71 -14.58 -2.49 -3.28
N ARG A 72 -15.51 -1.94 -2.51
CA ARG A 72 -16.53 -1.01 -3.00
C ARG A 72 -15.90 0.27 -3.57
N LEU A 73 -14.91 0.84 -2.88
CA LEU A 73 -14.17 2.01 -3.37
C LEU A 73 -13.51 1.73 -4.73
N GLY A 74 -12.84 0.58 -4.85
CA GLY A 74 -12.21 0.18 -6.10
C GLY A 74 -13.22 0.00 -7.24
N TYR A 75 -14.37 -0.61 -6.94
CA TYR A 75 -15.45 -0.81 -7.89
C TYR A 75 -16.08 0.52 -8.37
N GLU A 76 -16.43 1.40 -7.43
CA GLU A 76 -17.10 2.67 -7.72
C GLU A 76 -16.16 3.67 -8.43
N GLU A 77 -14.90 3.77 -8.01
CA GLU A 77 -14.01 4.86 -8.40
C GLU A 77 -13.00 4.49 -9.49
N MET A 78 -12.60 3.21 -9.60
CA MET A 78 -11.70 2.78 -10.68
C MET A 78 -12.47 2.15 -11.85
N GLY A 79 -13.57 1.44 -11.58
CA GLY A 79 -14.38 0.79 -12.60
C GLY A 79 -13.63 -0.28 -13.40
N LYS A 80 -12.70 -0.96 -12.75
CA LYS A 80 -11.86 -2.03 -13.29
C LYS A 80 -12.03 -3.30 -12.45
N GLN A 81 -11.19 -4.31 -12.70
CA GLN A 81 -11.21 -5.57 -11.96
C GLN A 81 -10.97 -5.33 -10.46
N VAL A 82 -11.77 -5.97 -9.61
CA VAL A 82 -11.65 -5.88 -8.14
C VAL A 82 -11.37 -7.26 -7.57
N HIS A 83 -10.22 -7.40 -6.94
CA HIS A 83 -9.86 -8.55 -6.13
C HIS A 83 -10.06 -8.26 -4.65
N ILE A 84 -10.31 -9.28 -3.86
CA ILE A 84 -10.33 -9.16 -2.40
C ILE A 84 -9.63 -10.35 -1.75
N TYR A 85 -8.82 -10.05 -0.73
CA TYR A 85 -8.30 -11.02 0.20
C TYR A 85 -8.47 -10.52 1.63
N SER A 86 -9.04 -11.34 2.48
CA SER A 86 -9.08 -11.13 3.93
C SER A 86 -8.75 -12.44 4.66
N PRO A 87 -8.10 -12.39 5.85
CA PRO A 87 -7.88 -13.58 6.67
C PRO A 87 -9.16 -14.33 7.04
N ALA A 88 -10.27 -13.61 7.17
CA ALA A 88 -11.61 -14.17 7.32
C ALA A 88 -12.65 -13.16 6.84
N TYR A 89 -13.70 -13.64 6.19
CA TYR A 89 -14.85 -12.84 5.78
C TYR A 89 -15.95 -12.92 6.81
N ARG A 90 -16.61 -11.80 7.06
CA ARG A 90 -17.81 -11.72 7.89
C ARG A 90 -19.01 -12.20 7.09
N GLU A 91 -19.91 -12.95 7.73
CA GLU A 91 -21.08 -13.51 7.05
C GLU A 91 -22.06 -12.41 6.59
N ASP A 92 -22.22 -11.36 7.41
CA ASP A 92 -23.11 -10.22 7.15
C ASP A 92 -22.60 -9.30 6.03
N GLU A 93 -21.31 -9.37 5.66
CA GLU A 93 -20.70 -8.57 4.59
C GLU A 93 -20.55 -9.35 3.27
N PHE A 94 -20.57 -10.69 3.31
CA PHE A 94 -20.15 -11.50 2.18
C PHE A 94 -21.01 -11.34 0.93
N ASP A 95 -22.33 -11.16 1.11
CA ASP A 95 -23.25 -10.94 -0.01
C ASP A 95 -22.99 -9.58 -0.69
N GLU A 96 -22.56 -8.56 0.07
CA GLU A 96 -22.13 -7.27 -0.48
C GLU A 96 -20.77 -7.41 -1.20
N ILE A 97 -19.80 -8.15 -0.64
CA ILE A 97 -18.51 -8.42 -1.28
C ILE A 97 -18.71 -9.02 -2.67
N MET A 98 -19.60 -9.99 -2.82
CA MET A 98 -19.89 -10.62 -4.12
C MET A 98 -20.40 -9.64 -5.17
N LYS A 99 -21.05 -8.53 -4.78
CA LYS A 99 -21.51 -7.50 -5.73
C LYS A 99 -20.35 -6.76 -6.38
N TYR A 100 -19.29 -6.49 -5.62
CA TYR A 100 -18.19 -5.65 -6.06
C TYR A 100 -17.01 -6.43 -6.64
N CYS A 101 -16.72 -7.64 -6.12
CA CYS A 101 -15.49 -8.36 -6.43
C CYS A 101 -15.60 -9.30 -7.62
N ASP A 102 -14.58 -9.31 -8.47
CA ASP A 102 -14.39 -10.26 -9.57
C ASP A 102 -13.59 -11.49 -9.13
N HIS A 103 -12.63 -11.29 -8.20
CA HIS A 103 -11.86 -12.36 -7.58
C HIS A 103 -12.00 -12.32 -6.07
N ILE A 104 -12.31 -13.47 -5.46
CA ILE A 104 -12.37 -13.62 -3.99
C ILE A 104 -11.34 -14.68 -3.57
N ILE A 105 -10.34 -14.26 -2.79
CA ILE A 105 -9.28 -15.12 -2.31
C ILE A 105 -9.55 -15.51 -0.85
N PHE A 106 -9.68 -16.80 -0.60
CA PHE A 106 -9.92 -17.36 0.73
C PHE A 106 -8.61 -17.69 1.43
N ASN A 107 -8.54 -17.42 2.71
CA ASN A 107 -7.37 -17.69 3.54
C ASN A 107 -7.24 -19.16 3.97
N SER A 108 -8.34 -19.90 3.93
CA SER A 108 -8.39 -21.31 4.33
C SER A 108 -9.47 -22.09 3.59
N PHE A 109 -9.32 -23.42 3.55
CA PHE A 109 -10.36 -24.28 3.01
C PHE A 109 -11.64 -24.27 3.86
N ASN A 110 -11.57 -23.93 5.16
CA ASN A 110 -12.76 -23.74 5.99
C ASN A 110 -13.59 -22.57 5.50
N GLN A 111 -12.95 -21.42 5.22
CA GLN A 111 -13.63 -20.27 4.64
C GLN A 111 -14.20 -20.59 3.24
N TRP A 112 -13.45 -21.29 2.41
CA TRP A 112 -13.96 -21.74 1.11
C TRP A 112 -15.21 -22.63 1.23
N ARG A 113 -15.18 -23.66 2.09
CA ARG A 113 -16.35 -24.55 2.33
C ARG A 113 -17.55 -23.78 2.83
N LEU A 114 -17.36 -22.75 3.65
CA LEU A 114 -18.44 -21.91 4.17
C LEU A 114 -19.17 -21.12 3.06
N TYR A 115 -18.41 -20.58 2.11
CA TYR A 115 -18.94 -19.63 1.14
C TYR A 115 -19.10 -20.18 -0.29
N LYS A 116 -18.52 -21.32 -0.63
CA LYS A 116 -18.55 -21.86 -2.02
C LYS A 116 -19.95 -21.97 -2.63
N ASP A 117 -20.93 -22.37 -1.84
CA ASP A 117 -22.32 -22.52 -2.34
C ASP A 117 -22.99 -21.16 -2.56
N LYS A 118 -22.68 -20.14 -1.76
CA LYS A 118 -23.13 -18.76 -1.98
C LYS A 118 -22.56 -18.23 -3.29
N VAL A 119 -21.25 -18.35 -3.51
CA VAL A 119 -20.58 -17.92 -4.74
C VAL A 119 -21.13 -18.66 -5.96
N LYS A 120 -21.29 -20.00 -5.88
CA LYS A 120 -21.83 -20.80 -6.98
C LYS A 120 -23.27 -20.42 -7.36
N LYS A 121 -24.08 -20.04 -6.39
CA LYS A 121 -25.48 -19.60 -6.60
C LYS A 121 -25.57 -18.16 -7.10
N TYR A 122 -24.53 -17.36 -6.98
CA TYR A 122 -24.52 -15.97 -7.42
C TYR A 122 -24.54 -15.89 -8.96
N LYS A 123 -25.55 -15.24 -9.54
CA LYS A 123 -25.80 -15.24 -10.99
C LYS A 123 -25.54 -13.90 -11.67
N ASN A 124 -25.35 -12.82 -10.90
CA ASN A 124 -25.24 -11.48 -11.47
C ASN A 124 -23.95 -11.26 -12.24
N LYS A 125 -22.86 -11.94 -11.83
CA LYS A 125 -21.58 -11.96 -12.53
C LYS A 125 -20.81 -13.22 -12.17
N LYS A 126 -19.81 -13.58 -13.00
CA LYS A 126 -18.85 -14.63 -12.68
C LYS A 126 -17.85 -14.08 -11.65
N ILE A 127 -17.66 -14.84 -10.57
CA ILE A 127 -16.65 -14.58 -9.56
C ILE A 127 -15.64 -15.72 -9.62
N GLU A 128 -14.37 -15.40 -9.76
CA GLU A 128 -13.29 -16.38 -9.68
C GLU A 128 -12.79 -16.49 -8.24
N CYS A 129 -12.57 -17.71 -7.79
CA CYS A 129 -12.18 -17.98 -6.41
C CYS A 129 -10.73 -18.46 -6.33
N GLY A 130 -10.02 -18.00 -5.30
CA GLY A 130 -8.66 -18.44 -5.02
C GLY A 130 -8.44 -18.87 -3.59
N ILE A 131 -7.35 -19.60 -3.39
CA ILE A 131 -6.81 -19.92 -2.06
C ILE A 131 -5.46 -19.23 -1.89
N ARG A 132 -5.29 -18.52 -0.78
CA ARG A 132 -3.97 -18.03 -0.38
C ARG A 132 -3.17 -19.20 0.18
N ILE A 133 -2.02 -19.45 -0.40
CA ILE A 133 -1.04 -20.43 0.09
C ILE A 133 0.02 -19.73 0.94
N ASN A 134 0.52 -20.42 1.94
CA ASN A 134 1.71 -20.05 2.68
C ASN A 134 2.85 -20.97 2.24
N PRO A 135 3.83 -20.50 1.47
CA PRO A 135 4.95 -21.33 1.03
C PRO A 135 5.95 -21.64 2.16
N GLU A 136 5.74 -21.08 3.36
CA GLU A 136 6.63 -21.22 4.52
C GLU A 136 8.06 -20.75 4.20
N TYR A 137 8.16 -19.74 3.31
CA TYR A 137 9.39 -19.10 2.89
C TYR A 137 9.17 -17.59 2.70
N SER A 138 9.96 -16.81 3.41
CA SER A 138 10.03 -15.35 3.28
C SER A 138 11.41 -14.87 3.73
N GLU A 139 11.91 -13.83 3.09
CA GLU A 139 13.17 -13.18 3.44
C GLU A 139 12.95 -11.86 4.19
N ILE A 140 11.75 -11.67 4.74
CA ILE A 140 11.43 -10.52 5.59
C ILE A 140 11.99 -10.79 6.99
N GLU A 141 12.90 -9.92 7.44
CA GLU A 141 13.56 -10.05 8.75
C GLU A 141 12.67 -9.63 9.92
N THR A 142 11.72 -8.71 9.66
CA THR A 142 10.85 -8.14 10.69
C THR A 142 9.56 -8.95 10.81
N ASP A 143 9.37 -9.64 11.93
CA ASP A 143 8.27 -10.58 12.16
C ASP A 143 6.87 -10.00 11.89
N ILE A 144 6.63 -8.74 12.27
CA ILE A 144 5.32 -8.08 12.09
C ILE A 144 4.93 -7.97 10.60
N TYR A 145 5.89 -7.96 9.69
CA TYR A 145 5.66 -7.90 8.24
C TYR A 145 5.84 -9.25 7.54
N ASN A 146 6.33 -10.28 8.26
CA ASN A 146 6.59 -11.59 7.69
C ASN A 146 5.32 -12.48 7.70
N PRO A 147 4.66 -12.69 6.56
CA PRO A 147 3.45 -13.50 6.50
C PRO A 147 3.71 -15.02 6.59
N CYS A 148 4.97 -15.44 6.53
CA CYS A 148 5.41 -16.82 6.69
C CYS A 148 6.04 -17.10 8.08
N PHE A 149 5.93 -16.14 8.99
CA PHE A 149 6.35 -16.27 10.38
C PHE A 149 5.67 -17.48 11.04
N GLU A 150 6.34 -18.09 12.03
CA GLU A 150 5.80 -19.21 12.78
C GLU A 150 4.43 -18.88 13.42
N ASN A 151 3.48 -19.75 13.27
CA ASN A 151 2.07 -19.55 13.68
C ASN A 151 1.35 -18.40 12.96
N SER A 152 1.84 -17.97 11.80
CA SER A 152 1.14 -16.98 11.00
C SER A 152 -0.27 -17.44 10.62
N ARG A 153 -1.24 -16.52 10.73
CA ARG A 153 -2.61 -16.75 10.27
C ARG A 153 -2.79 -16.64 8.75
N MET A 154 -1.73 -16.38 7.98
CA MET A 154 -1.80 -15.97 6.58
C MET A 154 -1.58 -17.13 5.61
N GLY A 155 -2.67 -17.63 5.04
CA GLY A 155 -2.63 -18.66 4.00
C GLY A 155 -2.52 -20.08 4.51
N VAL A 156 -2.61 -21.04 3.59
CA VAL A 156 -2.59 -22.49 3.85
C VAL A 156 -1.19 -23.03 3.58
N SER A 157 -0.55 -23.62 4.58
CA SER A 157 0.72 -24.35 4.44
C SER A 157 0.57 -25.62 3.59
N LEU A 158 1.69 -26.14 3.08
CA LEU A 158 1.66 -27.36 2.27
C LEU A 158 1.07 -28.56 3.04
N GLU A 159 1.39 -28.70 4.33
CA GLU A 159 0.86 -29.78 5.19
C GLU A 159 -0.68 -29.73 5.30
N ASN A 160 -1.22 -28.53 5.37
CA ASN A 160 -2.66 -28.30 5.54
C ASN A 160 -3.41 -28.14 4.21
N PHE A 161 -2.73 -28.31 3.06
CA PHE A 161 -3.33 -28.11 1.75
C PHE A 161 -4.21 -29.33 1.36
N LYS A 162 -5.51 -29.08 1.21
CA LYS A 162 -6.53 -30.09 0.91
C LYS A 162 -6.84 -30.10 -0.59
N SER A 163 -6.21 -31.00 -1.35
CA SER A 163 -6.39 -31.09 -2.81
C SER A 163 -7.81 -31.49 -3.24
N GLU A 164 -8.53 -32.20 -2.40
CA GLU A 164 -9.93 -32.60 -2.61
C GLU A 164 -10.90 -31.43 -2.56
N ASP A 165 -10.54 -30.34 -1.90
CA ASP A 165 -11.36 -29.13 -1.78
C ASP A 165 -11.11 -28.10 -2.90
N LEU A 166 -10.28 -28.42 -3.90
CA LEU A 166 -9.97 -27.50 -5.01
C LEU A 166 -11.11 -27.34 -6.02
N TYR A 167 -12.17 -28.12 -5.93
CA TYR A 167 -13.29 -27.96 -6.86
C TYR A 167 -13.97 -26.59 -6.73
N GLY A 168 -13.91 -25.81 -7.83
CA GLY A 168 -14.41 -24.43 -7.88
C GLY A 168 -13.38 -23.35 -7.48
N ILE A 169 -12.14 -23.76 -7.22
CA ILE A 169 -11.01 -22.82 -7.07
C ILE A 169 -10.37 -22.62 -8.45
N ASP A 170 -10.25 -21.36 -8.84
CA ASP A 170 -9.71 -20.93 -10.12
C ASP A 170 -8.23 -20.55 -10.06
N GLY A 171 -7.72 -20.19 -8.88
CA GLY A 171 -6.34 -19.76 -8.75
C GLY A 171 -5.74 -19.89 -7.35
N LEU A 172 -4.44 -19.70 -7.29
CA LEU A 172 -3.69 -19.60 -6.04
C LEU A 172 -3.10 -18.20 -5.88
N HIS A 173 -2.95 -17.79 -4.63
CA HIS A 173 -2.37 -16.51 -4.25
C HIS A 173 -1.32 -16.72 -3.18
N PHE A 174 -0.22 -16.01 -3.23
CA PHE A 174 0.71 -15.85 -2.11
C PHE A 174 1.14 -14.39 -1.99
N HIS A 175 1.57 -14.01 -0.80
CA HIS A 175 2.15 -12.68 -0.54
C HIS A 175 3.18 -12.86 0.57
N THR A 176 4.46 -12.76 0.22
CA THR A 176 5.59 -13.14 1.07
C THR A 176 6.72 -12.11 1.06
N MET A 177 6.50 -10.98 0.42
CA MET A 177 7.49 -9.92 0.24
C MET A 177 7.03 -8.61 0.88
N CYS A 178 7.99 -7.80 1.31
CA CYS A 178 7.82 -6.43 1.76
C CYS A 178 9.04 -5.62 1.32
N GLU A 179 8.86 -4.65 0.43
CA GLU A 179 9.90 -3.74 -0.10
C GLU A 179 11.14 -4.43 -0.69
N GLN A 180 10.98 -5.64 -1.23
CA GLN A 180 12.10 -6.46 -1.72
C GLN A 180 12.26 -6.39 -3.23
N ASN A 181 13.48 -6.72 -3.69
CA ASN A 181 13.84 -6.76 -5.10
C ASN A 181 13.41 -8.10 -5.74
N SER A 182 13.49 -8.21 -7.05
CA SER A 182 13.02 -9.34 -7.86
C SER A 182 13.78 -10.65 -7.65
N ASP A 183 15.03 -10.60 -7.18
CA ASP A 183 15.82 -11.78 -6.83
C ASP A 183 15.18 -12.57 -5.67
N THR A 184 14.60 -11.88 -4.68
CA THR A 184 13.80 -12.50 -3.61
C THR A 184 12.56 -13.19 -4.18
N LEU A 185 11.86 -12.56 -5.14
CA LEU A 185 10.75 -13.23 -5.84
C LEU A 185 11.22 -14.49 -6.57
N ALA A 186 12.33 -14.42 -7.30
CA ALA A 186 12.86 -15.55 -8.05
C ALA A 186 13.19 -16.74 -7.12
N ARG A 187 13.72 -16.49 -5.91
CA ARG A 187 13.92 -17.53 -4.90
C ARG A 187 12.61 -18.05 -4.34
N THR A 188 11.67 -17.17 -4.01
CA THR A 188 10.33 -17.54 -3.54
C THR A 188 9.60 -18.43 -4.55
N ILE A 189 9.66 -18.08 -5.83
CA ILE A 189 9.02 -18.85 -6.91
C ILE A 189 9.58 -20.28 -6.99
N LYS A 190 10.87 -20.50 -6.76
CA LYS A 190 11.44 -21.85 -6.72
C LYS A 190 10.80 -22.72 -5.61
N VAL A 191 10.53 -22.11 -4.45
CA VAL A 191 9.87 -22.81 -3.34
C VAL A 191 8.39 -23.06 -3.66
N VAL A 192 7.68 -22.05 -4.16
CA VAL A 192 6.27 -22.15 -4.58
C VAL A 192 6.10 -23.22 -5.67
N ASP A 193 6.95 -23.21 -6.68
CA ASP A 193 6.94 -24.18 -7.77
C ASP A 193 7.18 -25.61 -7.26
N LYS A 194 8.19 -25.80 -6.41
CA LYS A 194 8.51 -27.09 -5.82
C LYS A 194 7.34 -27.64 -4.98
N ASN A 195 6.75 -26.82 -4.13
CA ASN A 195 5.77 -27.25 -3.14
C ASN A 195 4.35 -27.32 -3.72
N PHE A 196 3.98 -26.35 -4.57
CA PHE A 196 2.59 -26.20 -5.05
C PHE A 196 2.43 -26.39 -6.57
N GLY A 197 3.50 -26.67 -7.33
CA GLY A 197 3.45 -26.79 -8.79
C GLY A 197 2.41 -27.77 -9.32
N LYS A 198 2.24 -28.95 -8.67
CA LYS A 198 1.21 -29.93 -9.03
C LYS A 198 -0.23 -29.41 -8.91
N TYR A 199 -0.44 -28.40 -8.05
CA TYR A 199 -1.74 -27.78 -7.84
C TYR A 199 -1.90 -26.59 -8.78
N ILE A 200 -0.83 -25.77 -8.98
CA ILE A 200 -0.80 -24.64 -9.92
C ILE A 200 -1.18 -25.08 -11.33
N LYS A 201 -0.73 -26.26 -11.76
CA LYS A 201 -1.08 -26.84 -13.07
C LYS A 201 -2.59 -26.98 -13.31
N LYS A 202 -3.41 -26.96 -12.26
CA LYS A 202 -4.87 -27.07 -12.35
C LYS A 202 -5.58 -25.71 -12.29
N MET A 203 -4.82 -24.62 -12.12
CA MET A 203 -5.35 -23.28 -11.93
C MET A 203 -5.41 -22.51 -13.24
N LYS A 204 -6.21 -21.45 -13.28
CA LYS A 204 -6.27 -20.48 -14.38
C LYS A 204 -5.28 -19.34 -14.15
N TRP A 205 -5.01 -19.02 -12.90
CA TRP A 205 -4.11 -17.94 -12.54
C TRP A 205 -3.33 -18.21 -11.26
N LEU A 206 -2.19 -17.51 -11.16
CA LEU A 206 -1.39 -17.43 -9.94
C LEU A 206 -1.10 -15.97 -9.62
N ASN A 207 -1.39 -15.57 -8.39
CA ASN A 207 -1.17 -14.21 -7.91
C ASN A 207 0.05 -14.20 -6.97
N PHE A 208 1.06 -13.42 -7.32
CA PHE A 208 2.31 -13.29 -6.57
C PHE A 208 2.20 -12.34 -5.37
N GLY A 209 1.04 -11.70 -5.19
CA GLY A 209 0.82 -10.71 -4.14
C GLY A 209 1.58 -9.41 -4.35
N GLY A 210 1.79 -8.69 -3.27
CA GLY A 210 2.51 -7.41 -3.23
C GLY A 210 3.90 -7.52 -2.62
N GLY A 211 4.43 -6.35 -2.19
CA GLY A 211 5.76 -6.23 -1.61
C GLY A 211 6.90 -6.14 -2.64
N HIS A 212 6.55 -6.11 -3.93
CA HIS A 212 7.48 -5.91 -5.05
C HIS A 212 7.77 -4.42 -5.21
N HIS A 213 8.99 -4.00 -4.95
CA HIS A 213 9.39 -2.59 -5.01
C HIS A 213 9.75 -2.12 -6.44
N ILE A 214 8.92 -2.49 -7.41
CA ILE A 214 9.17 -2.41 -8.87
C ILE A 214 9.62 -1.02 -9.34
N THR A 215 9.12 0.03 -8.70
CA THR A 215 9.40 1.42 -9.10
C THR A 215 10.60 2.03 -8.39
N ARG A 216 11.24 1.31 -7.47
CA ARG A 216 12.51 1.70 -6.87
C ARG A 216 13.62 1.71 -7.93
N GLU A 217 14.55 2.64 -7.82
CA GLU A 217 15.55 2.93 -8.86
C GLU A 217 16.47 1.73 -9.15
N ASP A 218 16.86 1.00 -8.11
CA ASP A 218 17.76 -0.17 -8.15
C ASP A 218 17.03 -1.52 -8.35
N TYR A 219 15.71 -1.48 -8.63
CA TYR A 219 14.94 -2.71 -8.82
C TYR A 219 15.28 -3.38 -10.16
N ASP A 220 15.64 -4.66 -10.11
CA ASP A 220 15.95 -5.46 -11.31
C ASP A 220 14.67 -5.93 -12.02
N ILE A 221 14.25 -5.14 -13.00
CA ILE A 221 13.06 -5.43 -13.82
C ILE A 221 13.25 -6.67 -14.70
N ASN A 222 14.46 -6.95 -15.17
CA ASN A 222 14.72 -8.09 -16.06
C ASN A 222 14.47 -9.40 -15.32
N THR A 223 15.02 -9.55 -14.12
CA THR A 223 14.76 -10.73 -13.28
C THR A 223 13.26 -10.88 -12.95
N LEU A 224 12.52 -9.77 -12.76
CA LEU A 224 11.06 -9.84 -12.58
C LEU A 224 10.37 -10.40 -13.84
N ILE A 225 10.70 -9.86 -15.02
CA ILE A 225 10.12 -10.28 -16.29
C ILE A 225 10.40 -11.78 -16.54
N GLU A 226 11.65 -12.22 -16.37
CA GLU A 226 12.05 -13.62 -16.52
C GLU A 226 11.27 -14.53 -15.56
N THR A 227 11.11 -14.11 -14.29
CA THR A 227 10.39 -14.88 -13.27
C THR A 227 8.90 -15.02 -13.61
N ILE A 228 8.26 -13.94 -14.08
CA ILE A 228 6.87 -13.97 -14.51
C ILE A 228 6.71 -14.90 -15.72
N LEU A 229 7.54 -14.73 -16.75
CA LEU A 229 7.48 -15.53 -17.96
C LEU A 229 7.76 -17.01 -17.69
N TYR A 230 8.68 -17.33 -16.78
CA TYR A 230 8.94 -18.70 -16.34
C TYR A 230 7.66 -19.39 -15.86
N MET A 231 6.94 -18.79 -14.89
CA MET A 231 5.74 -19.40 -14.35
C MET A 231 4.58 -19.42 -15.36
N LYS A 232 4.40 -18.31 -16.07
CA LYS A 232 3.35 -18.19 -17.10
C LYS A 232 3.48 -19.24 -18.18
N ASN A 233 4.69 -19.43 -18.73
CA ASN A 233 4.94 -20.38 -19.82
C ASN A 233 4.93 -21.84 -19.33
N LYS A 234 5.44 -22.09 -18.11
CA LYS A 234 5.48 -23.44 -17.55
C LYS A 234 4.10 -24.02 -17.28
N TYR A 235 3.17 -23.17 -16.83
CA TYR A 235 1.84 -23.61 -16.38
C TYR A 235 0.69 -23.16 -17.30
N GLU A 236 0.97 -22.32 -18.30
CA GLU A 236 -0.01 -21.74 -19.22
C GLU A 236 -1.15 -21.00 -18.49
N ILE A 237 -0.79 -20.19 -17.50
CA ILE A 237 -1.73 -19.48 -16.60
C ILE A 237 -1.53 -17.98 -16.65
N ASP A 238 -2.54 -17.24 -16.21
CA ASP A 238 -2.43 -15.80 -15.97
C ASP A 238 -1.65 -15.51 -14.68
N ILE A 239 -0.80 -14.48 -14.73
CA ILE A 239 -0.04 -14.02 -13.57
C ILE A 239 -0.58 -12.67 -13.12
N TYR A 240 -0.78 -12.52 -11.79
CA TYR A 240 -1.15 -11.27 -11.14
C TYR A 240 -0.05 -10.82 -10.18
N LEU A 241 0.10 -9.49 -10.05
CA LEU A 241 0.91 -8.83 -9.02
C LEU A 241 0.08 -7.72 -8.37
N GLU A 242 0.29 -7.53 -7.07
CA GLU A 242 -0.47 -6.59 -6.23
C GLU A 242 0.43 -5.51 -5.57
N PRO A 243 1.26 -4.77 -6.33
CA PRO A 243 2.02 -3.69 -5.73
C PRO A 243 1.07 -2.63 -5.16
N GLY A 244 1.34 -2.19 -3.95
CA GLY A 244 0.67 -1.06 -3.34
C GLY A 244 1.61 0.12 -3.27
N GLU A 245 2.63 -0.02 -2.46
CA GLU A 245 3.68 0.97 -2.24
C GLU A 245 4.36 1.40 -3.55
N ALA A 246 4.82 0.46 -4.35
CA ALA A 246 5.49 0.75 -5.63
C ALA A 246 4.63 1.58 -6.61
N VAL A 247 3.30 1.59 -6.47
CA VAL A 247 2.44 2.44 -7.31
C VAL A 247 2.65 3.91 -7.00
N ALA A 248 2.71 4.28 -5.71
CA ALA A 248 2.80 5.67 -5.28
C ALA A 248 4.15 6.05 -4.63
N LEU A 249 5.17 5.18 -4.74
CA LEU A 249 6.51 5.40 -4.20
C LEU A 249 7.07 6.75 -4.65
N ASN A 250 7.55 7.55 -3.70
CA ASN A 250 8.13 8.88 -3.92
C ASN A 250 7.22 9.87 -4.68
N SER A 251 5.91 9.60 -4.81
CA SER A 251 4.97 10.49 -5.50
C SER A 251 4.14 11.36 -4.56
N GLY A 252 4.24 11.16 -3.25
CA GLY A 252 3.48 11.91 -2.27
C GLY A 252 4.33 12.50 -1.15
N PHE A 253 3.81 13.59 -0.62
CA PHE A 253 4.49 14.41 0.39
C PHE A 253 3.50 14.74 1.51
N LEU A 254 4.02 14.91 2.74
CA LEU A 254 3.27 15.53 3.83
C LEU A 254 3.88 16.92 4.09
N VAL A 255 3.10 17.94 3.82
CA VAL A 255 3.50 19.35 4.05
C VAL A 255 2.94 19.78 5.40
N CYS A 256 3.79 20.33 6.25
CA CYS A 256 3.40 20.84 7.57
C CYS A 256 4.02 22.21 7.85
N THR A 257 3.60 22.85 8.95
CA THR A 257 4.07 24.16 9.38
C THR A 257 4.69 24.07 10.76
N VAL A 258 5.79 24.76 10.99
CA VAL A 258 6.36 24.98 12.33
C VAL A 258 5.46 25.93 13.11
N LEU A 259 4.91 25.46 14.24
CA LEU A 259 4.01 26.21 15.12
C LEU A 259 4.74 26.95 16.23
N ASP A 260 5.77 26.31 16.77
CA ASP A 260 6.55 26.85 17.89
C ASP A 260 7.97 26.27 17.92
N ILE A 261 8.90 26.97 18.56
CA ILE A 261 10.26 26.52 18.77
C ILE A 261 10.62 26.74 20.24
N ILE A 262 10.84 25.66 20.95
CA ILE A 262 11.23 25.69 22.37
C ILE A 262 12.63 25.11 22.56
N LYS A 263 13.23 25.38 23.71
CA LYS A 263 14.54 24.85 24.10
C LYS A 263 14.45 24.06 25.40
N ASN A 264 14.79 22.77 25.31
CA ASN A 264 14.92 21.89 26.46
C ASN A 264 16.04 20.89 26.21
N GLY A 265 17.25 21.23 26.69
CA GLY A 265 18.49 20.51 26.34
C GLY A 265 18.91 20.73 24.89
N MET A 266 17.99 20.64 23.93
CA MET A 266 18.16 20.92 22.51
C MET A 266 17.03 21.82 22.00
N ASN A 267 17.13 22.29 20.76
CA ASN A 267 16.00 22.97 20.11
C ASN A 267 14.93 21.94 19.70
N ILE A 268 13.68 22.24 19.98
CA ILE A 268 12.51 21.41 19.61
C ILE A 268 11.56 22.28 18.81
N ALA A 269 11.30 21.89 17.57
CA ALA A 269 10.30 22.54 16.73
C ALA A 269 8.99 21.72 16.80
N ILE A 270 7.93 22.36 17.24
CA ILE A 270 6.57 21.78 17.27
C ILE A 270 5.93 22.09 15.92
N VAL A 271 5.44 21.04 15.24
CA VAL A 271 4.81 21.17 13.93
C VAL A 271 3.33 20.83 13.99
N ASP A 272 2.53 21.26 13.00
CA ASP A 272 1.08 21.00 12.93
C ASP A 272 0.72 19.59 12.40
N THR A 273 1.72 18.72 12.22
CA THR A 273 1.53 17.30 11.91
C THR A 273 1.97 16.41 13.07
N SER A 274 1.60 15.14 13.03
CA SER A 274 1.81 14.19 14.13
C SER A 274 2.28 12.84 13.58
N ALA A 275 3.29 12.24 14.23
CA ALA A 275 3.68 10.88 13.93
C ALA A 275 2.53 9.91 14.26
N ALA A 276 1.96 10.02 15.46
CA ALA A 276 0.88 9.15 15.92
C ALA A 276 -0.40 9.24 15.06
N CYS A 277 -0.71 10.43 14.52
CA CYS A 277 -1.97 10.68 13.81
C CYS A 277 -1.83 10.55 12.29
N HIS A 278 -0.71 10.98 11.70
CA HIS A 278 -0.59 11.21 10.26
C HIS A 278 0.45 10.33 9.57
N MET A 279 1.39 9.76 10.32
CA MET A 279 2.43 8.86 9.83
C MET A 279 2.78 7.79 10.89
N PRO A 280 1.80 6.95 11.30
CA PRO A 280 1.94 6.09 12.49
C PRO A 280 3.08 5.08 12.38
N ASP A 281 3.50 4.69 11.17
CA ASP A 281 4.64 3.78 10.99
C ASP A 281 5.96 4.35 11.54
N VAL A 282 6.08 5.68 11.68
CA VAL A 282 7.22 6.33 12.35
C VAL A 282 7.37 5.86 13.81
N LEU A 283 6.24 5.54 14.48
CA LEU A 283 6.23 5.03 15.86
C LEU A 283 6.08 3.51 15.92
N GLU A 284 5.32 2.89 15.01
CA GLU A 284 5.06 1.45 14.98
C GLU A 284 6.30 0.65 14.52
N MET A 285 7.01 1.17 13.54
CA MET A 285 8.28 0.65 13.00
C MET A 285 9.27 1.78 12.85
N PRO A 286 9.94 2.20 13.94
CA PRO A 286 10.66 3.46 14.02
C PRO A 286 11.62 3.68 12.85
N TYR A 287 11.33 4.70 12.06
CA TYR A 287 12.19 5.24 11.03
C TYR A 287 12.11 6.77 11.03
N ARG A 288 13.06 7.41 10.38
CA ARG A 288 13.09 8.87 10.25
C ARG A 288 12.73 9.27 8.82
N PRO A 289 11.52 9.81 8.58
CA PRO A 289 11.13 10.27 7.25
C PRO A 289 12.10 11.32 6.71
N HIS A 290 12.39 11.29 5.42
CA HIS A 290 13.21 12.32 4.81
C HIS A 290 12.44 13.63 4.67
N ILE A 291 13.08 14.76 5.01
CA ILE A 291 12.53 16.10 4.79
C ILE A 291 13.36 16.82 3.73
N ILE A 292 12.72 17.46 2.77
CA ILE A 292 13.42 18.24 1.73
C ILE A 292 14.30 19.30 2.40
N ASN A 293 15.56 19.39 1.97
CA ASN A 293 16.58 20.32 2.47
C ASN A 293 16.98 20.11 3.93
N SER A 294 16.65 18.98 4.55
CA SER A 294 17.18 18.60 5.85
C SER A 294 18.35 17.62 5.75
N GLY A 295 19.04 17.44 6.85
CA GLY A 295 20.09 16.44 7.04
C GLY A 295 19.90 15.62 8.32
N MET A 296 20.85 14.70 8.58
CA MET A 296 20.94 14.00 9.85
C MET A 296 21.17 15.02 10.98
N SER A 297 20.85 14.66 12.21
CA SER A 297 20.84 15.58 13.37
C SER A 297 22.14 16.39 13.58
N ASN A 298 23.26 15.91 13.08
CA ASN A 298 24.58 16.54 13.21
C ASN A 298 25.22 16.94 11.86
N GLN A 299 24.45 16.91 10.76
CA GLN A 299 24.98 17.17 9.41
C GLN A 299 25.08 18.66 9.11
N TYR A 300 24.16 19.47 9.60
CA TYR A 300 24.11 20.92 9.41
C TYR A 300 24.12 21.66 10.76
N GLU A 301 24.29 22.97 10.72
CA GLU A 301 24.50 23.83 11.89
C GLU A 301 23.31 23.84 12.86
N TYR A 302 22.07 23.87 12.34
CA TYR A 302 20.88 24.06 13.16
C TYR A 302 20.13 22.74 13.36
N ALA A 303 20.34 22.09 14.51
CA ALA A 303 19.70 20.84 14.87
C ALA A 303 18.40 21.05 15.64
N TYR A 304 17.38 20.28 15.29
CA TYR A 304 16.06 20.29 15.94
C TYR A 304 15.51 18.88 16.10
N ARG A 305 14.82 18.64 17.21
CA ARG A 305 13.84 17.57 17.34
C ARG A 305 12.50 18.08 16.85
N LEU A 306 11.82 17.31 15.99
CA LEU A 306 10.48 17.64 15.53
C LEU A 306 9.48 16.89 16.38
N GLY A 307 8.62 17.65 17.09
CA GLY A 307 7.53 17.17 17.93
C GLY A 307 6.17 17.57 17.36
N ALA A 308 5.17 16.82 17.75
CA ALA A 308 3.78 16.99 17.31
C ALA A 308 2.94 17.79 18.31
N PRO A 309 1.70 18.20 17.94
CA PRO A 309 0.81 18.98 18.82
C PRO A 309 -0.01 18.10 19.78
N THR A 310 0.13 16.77 19.76
CA THR A 310 -0.62 15.87 20.65
C THR A 310 -0.07 15.90 22.07
N CYS A 311 -0.88 15.44 23.03
CA CYS A 311 -0.47 15.27 24.43
C CYS A 311 0.31 13.97 24.68
N LEU A 312 0.58 13.16 23.64
CA LEU A 312 1.44 11.98 23.75
C LEU A 312 2.91 12.43 23.79
N ALA A 313 3.56 12.28 24.94
CA ALA A 313 4.97 12.70 25.11
C ALA A 313 5.93 12.05 24.08
N GLY A 314 5.61 10.84 23.61
CA GLY A 314 6.37 10.10 22.60
C GLY A 314 6.01 10.44 21.14
N ASP A 315 5.14 11.42 20.89
CA ASP A 315 4.80 11.84 19.52
C ASP A 315 5.89 12.72 18.93
N ILE A 316 7.02 12.08 18.66
CA ILE A 316 8.25 12.66 18.12
C ILE A 316 8.47 12.07 16.74
N ILE A 317 8.68 12.94 15.75
CA ILE A 317 8.90 12.52 14.36
C ILE A 317 10.36 12.13 14.14
N GLY A 318 11.29 12.87 14.73
CA GLY A 318 12.72 12.57 14.64
C GLY A 318 13.61 13.78 14.87
N ASP A 319 14.92 13.55 14.82
CA ASP A 319 15.95 14.58 14.95
C ASP A 319 16.53 14.91 13.56
N TYR A 320 16.56 16.20 13.24
CA TYR A 320 16.97 16.74 11.95
C TYR A 320 17.93 17.91 12.11
N SER A 321 18.66 18.24 11.06
CA SER A 321 19.39 19.49 10.99
C SER A 321 19.12 20.23 9.68
N PHE A 322 19.29 21.55 9.72
CA PHE A 322 19.03 22.46 8.61
C PHE A 322 20.22 23.41 8.42
N LYS A 323 20.39 23.92 7.20
CA LYS A 323 21.42 24.91 6.88
C LYS A 323 21.13 26.28 7.45
N GLU A 324 19.82 26.60 7.58
CA GLU A 324 19.31 27.85 8.14
C GLU A 324 18.45 27.53 9.39
N PRO A 325 18.37 28.46 10.34
CA PRO A 325 17.52 28.26 11.51
C PRO A 325 16.05 28.25 11.12
N LEU A 326 15.28 27.28 11.66
CA LEU A 326 13.84 27.24 11.51
C LEU A 326 13.17 28.43 12.22
N LYS A 327 12.05 28.86 11.65
CA LYS A 327 11.19 29.93 12.20
C LYS A 327 9.75 29.45 12.27
N VAL A 328 8.99 29.98 13.21
CA VAL A 328 7.54 29.80 13.24
C VAL A 328 6.93 30.25 11.92
N GLY A 329 6.10 29.41 11.32
CA GLY A 329 5.51 29.63 10.01
C GLY A 329 6.26 28.95 8.85
N ASP A 330 7.47 28.44 9.06
CA ASP A 330 8.20 27.68 8.02
C ASP A 330 7.46 26.41 7.64
N LYS A 331 7.47 26.11 6.33
CA LYS A 331 6.91 24.86 5.80
C LYS A 331 7.99 23.78 5.72
N LEU A 332 7.69 22.62 6.28
CA LEU A 332 8.49 21.41 6.11
C LEU A 332 7.77 20.42 5.22
N VAL A 333 8.54 19.69 4.41
CA VAL A 333 8.00 18.75 3.43
C VAL A 333 8.63 17.38 3.65
N PHE A 334 7.86 16.47 4.22
CA PHE A 334 8.23 15.07 4.37
C PHE A 334 8.01 14.35 3.06
N CYS A 335 9.02 13.59 2.62
CA CYS A 335 8.98 12.80 1.40
C CYS A 335 8.32 11.44 1.63
N ASP A 336 7.81 10.86 0.54
CA ASP A 336 7.24 9.51 0.48
C ASP A 336 6.10 9.28 1.48
N MET A 337 5.19 10.25 1.57
CA MET A 337 4.07 10.26 2.51
C MET A 337 2.71 9.98 1.86
N ALA A 338 2.66 9.36 0.66
CA ALA A 338 1.41 8.92 0.04
C ALA A 338 0.98 7.53 0.53
N ILE A 339 1.95 6.66 0.81
CA ILE A 339 1.76 5.25 1.12
C ILE A 339 1.71 5.03 2.64
N TYR A 340 0.82 4.13 3.09
CA TYR A 340 0.61 3.77 4.49
C TYR A 340 0.46 4.96 5.46
N SER A 341 0.16 6.15 4.94
CA SER A 341 -0.07 7.38 5.71
C SER A 341 -1.54 7.76 5.74
N MET A 342 -2.12 8.29 4.65
CA MET A 342 -3.54 8.68 4.62
C MET A 342 -4.51 7.50 4.84
N VAL A 343 -4.11 6.27 4.56
CA VAL A 343 -4.90 5.05 4.80
C VAL A 343 -4.84 4.56 6.24
N LYS A 344 -3.87 5.01 7.03
CA LYS A 344 -3.65 4.66 8.45
C LYS A 344 -3.89 5.82 9.41
N ASN A 345 -4.20 7.01 8.91
CA ASN A 345 -4.33 8.21 9.73
C ASN A 345 -5.51 8.13 10.74
N ASN A 346 -5.41 8.91 11.78
CA ASN A 346 -6.42 9.00 12.83
C ASN A 346 -6.51 10.42 13.40
N THR A 347 -7.46 10.63 14.32
CA THR A 347 -7.73 11.92 14.96
C THR A 347 -7.53 11.87 16.47
N PHE A 348 -6.49 11.18 16.93
CA PHE A 348 -6.15 11.17 18.35
C PHE A 348 -5.98 12.60 18.89
N ASN A 349 -6.39 12.85 20.14
CA ASN A 349 -6.47 14.18 20.77
C ASN A 349 -7.31 15.23 20.01
N GLY A 350 -8.12 14.82 19.03
CA GLY A 350 -8.86 15.75 18.17
C GLY A 350 -7.99 16.49 17.17
N VAL A 351 -6.76 16.02 16.91
CA VAL A 351 -5.90 16.58 15.86
C VAL A 351 -6.57 16.36 14.51
N ASN A 352 -6.69 17.45 13.74
CA ASN A 352 -7.37 17.39 12.43
C ASN A 352 -6.58 16.59 11.42
N LEU A 353 -7.29 15.85 10.57
CA LEU A 353 -6.66 15.11 9.47
C LEU A 353 -6.01 16.08 8.45
N PRO A 354 -4.85 15.75 7.90
CA PRO A 354 -4.24 16.54 6.83
C PRO A 354 -5.17 16.63 5.61
N ALA A 355 -5.27 17.81 5.03
CA ALA A 355 -6.01 17.97 3.78
C ALA A 355 -5.41 17.08 2.67
N ILE A 356 -6.24 16.62 1.75
CA ILE A 356 -5.80 15.86 0.58
C ILE A 356 -5.68 16.80 -0.60
N VAL A 357 -4.47 16.87 -1.18
CA VAL A 357 -4.12 17.77 -2.27
C VAL A 357 -3.48 16.97 -3.40
N LYS A 358 -3.77 17.36 -4.63
CA LYS A 358 -3.22 16.77 -5.83
C LYS A 358 -2.57 17.86 -6.68
N TYR A 359 -1.47 17.53 -7.34
CA TYR A 359 -0.84 18.38 -8.32
C TYR A 359 -0.76 17.68 -9.68
N SER A 360 -1.13 18.41 -10.74
CA SER A 360 -0.92 17.99 -12.13
C SER A 360 -0.44 19.16 -12.98
N ASN A 361 0.21 18.87 -14.13
CA ASN A 361 0.61 19.92 -15.07
C ASN A 361 -0.58 20.65 -15.69
N GLU A 362 -1.72 19.98 -15.83
CA GLU A 362 -2.90 20.53 -16.50
C GLU A 362 -3.68 21.49 -15.61
N LYS A 363 -3.83 21.13 -14.33
CA LYS A 363 -4.71 21.87 -13.39
C LYS A 363 -3.97 22.58 -12.27
N GLY A 364 -2.65 22.33 -12.14
CA GLY A 364 -1.89 22.83 -11.01
C GLY A 364 -2.29 22.13 -9.70
N VAL A 365 -2.38 22.90 -8.61
CA VAL A 365 -2.77 22.42 -7.29
C VAL A 365 -4.30 22.35 -7.18
N GLU A 366 -4.81 21.16 -6.85
CA GLU A 366 -6.23 20.90 -6.57
C GLU A 366 -6.38 20.43 -5.12
N ILE A 367 -7.20 21.12 -4.31
CA ILE A 367 -7.57 20.65 -2.97
C ILE A 367 -8.74 19.69 -3.13
N ILE A 368 -8.49 18.40 -2.91
CA ILE A 368 -9.49 17.35 -3.10
C ILE A 368 -10.42 17.27 -1.90
N LYS A 369 -9.85 17.34 -0.67
CA LYS A 369 -10.64 17.28 0.56
C LYS A 369 -9.96 18.07 1.67
N LYS A 370 -10.77 18.80 2.43
CA LYS A 370 -10.43 19.34 3.74
C LYS A 370 -11.28 18.63 4.80
N PHE A 371 -10.69 18.41 5.94
CA PHE A 371 -11.36 17.79 7.07
C PHE A 371 -11.66 18.84 8.13
N GLY A 372 -12.63 18.56 8.99
CA GLY A 372 -13.04 19.45 10.06
C GLY A 372 -13.70 18.72 11.21
N TYR A 373 -14.37 19.49 12.08
CA TYR A 373 -14.99 18.99 13.31
C TYR A 373 -15.96 17.82 13.08
N GLU A 374 -16.74 17.83 12.01
CA GLU A 374 -17.71 16.76 11.73
C GLU A 374 -17.03 15.44 11.37
N ASP A 375 -15.86 15.47 10.70
CA ASP A 375 -15.07 14.26 10.42
C ASP A 375 -14.52 13.63 11.72
N PHE A 376 -14.22 14.44 12.73
CA PHE A 376 -13.84 13.97 14.06
C PHE A 376 -15.05 13.44 14.83
N LYS A 377 -16.11 14.23 14.94
CA LYS A 377 -17.29 13.93 15.76
C LYS A 377 -18.06 12.71 15.30
N SER A 378 -18.22 12.55 13.96
CA SER A 378 -19.06 11.49 13.38
C SER A 378 -18.53 10.06 13.62
N ARG A 379 -17.31 9.91 14.12
CA ARG A 379 -16.72 8.59 14.43
C ARG A 379 -16.69 8.28 15.95
N LEU A 380 -17.17 9.18 16.79
CA LEU A 380 -17.31 9.01 18.24
C LEU A 380 -18.75 8.76 18.64
#